data_dfe893ad4bfc2945b9a3673ea4cb76b9
#
_entry.id   dfe893ad4bfc2945b9a3673ea4cb76b9
#
_cell.length_a   1.000
_cell.length_b   1.000
_cell.length_c   1.000
_cell.angle_alpha   90.00
_cell.angle_beta   90.00
_cell.angle_gamma   90.00
#
_symmetry.space_group_name_H-M   'P 1'
#
loop_
_entity.id
_entity.type
_entity.pdbx_description
1 polymer ?
#
loop_
_entity_poly.entity_id
_entity_poly.type
_entity_poly.pdbx_seq_one_letter_code
_entity_poly.pdbx_strand_id
1 'polypeptide(L)'
;MRANVVGIAPRIAGPIINIPVHDNQEVKAGDLLFEIDPADYKTALDSAKAAVANMEANVRQKQQDLDRETELLQRNVASRQEFQNAQNAFASEMAQLAAARANLKQAELNLGYTKVYAPVDGYLTNVNTSPGAYVHAGDQLLALVDSSSFWIAAYFKETQLPSIKPERTVKITVMGYRDQPFEGRVNSVAWGIFLQDGSGGTSTGLLAAVNQTVDWVRLPQRFPVRIRITGKPPIPLRIGQTVTVAVEAAASPTPEGLSKQP
;
A
#
# COMPACT_ATOMS: atom_id res chain seq x y z
N MET A 1 -11.35 -17.38 3.46
CA MET A 1 -10.86 -16.49 2.37
C MET A 1 -10.27 -15.23 2.97
N ARG A 2 -9.11 -14.77 2.49
CA ARG A 2 -8.45 -13.53 2.90
C ARG A 2 -7.98 -12.75 1.67
N ALA A 3 -7.77 -11.44 1.82
CA ALA A 3 -7.15 -10.59 0.81
C ALA A 3 -6.38 -9.46 1.52
N ASN A 4 -5.55 -8.75 0.81
CA ASN A 4 -4.93 -7.54 1.32
C ASN A 4 -5.98 -6.41 1.37
N VAL A 5 -6.00 -5.69 2.46
CA VAL A 5 -6.88 -4.54 2.65
C VAL A 5 -6.01 -3.31 2.80
N VAL A 6 -6.23 -2.34 1.95
CA VAL A 6 -5.53 -1.05 1.97
C VAL A 6 -6.44 -0.03 2.64
N GLY A 7 -6.03 0.48 3.81
CA GLY A 7 -6.69 1.63 4.42
C GLY A 7 -6.38 2.90 3.65
N ILE A 8 -7.39 3.57 3.14
CA ILE A 8 -7.24 4.83 2.42
C ILE A 8 -7.35 5.99 3.41
N ALA A 9 -6.28 6.75 3.50
CA ALA A 9 -6.16 7.92 4.37
C ALA A 9 -5.64 9.13 3.59
N PRO A 10 -6.14 10.35 3.85
CA PRO A 10 -5.58 11.56 3.26
C PRO A 10 -4.20 11.87 3.82
N ARG A 11 -3.38 12.57 3.04
CA ARG A 11 -2.06 13.06 3.48
C ARG A 11 -2.10 14.48 4.02
N ILE A 12 -3.23 15.16 3.84
CA ILE A 12 -3.47 16.55 4.24
C ILE A 12 -4.81 16.63 4.97
N ALA A 13 -5.01 17.69 5.74
CA ALA A 13 -6.26 17.96 6.44
C ALA A 13 -7.18 18.88 5.63
N GLY A 14 -8.48 18.81 5.86
CA GLY A 14 -9.46 19.73 5.27
C GLY A 14 -10.86 19.13 5.15
N PRO A 15 -11.86 19.94 4.77
CA PRO A 15 -13.21 19.45 4.53
C PRO A 15 -13.27 18.66 3.20
N ILE A 16 -14.02 17.58 3.20
CA ILE A 16 -14.32 16.80 1.97
C ILE A 16 -15.41 17.52 1.21
N ILE A 17 -15.18 17.81 -0.07
CA ILE A 17 -16.16 18.45 -0.94
C ILE A 17 -16.90 17.46 -1.83
N ASN A 18 -16.27 16.34 -2.20
CA ASN A 18 -16.85 15.36 -3.11
C ASN A 18 -16.38 13.94 -2.78
N ILE A 19 -17.31 12.98 -2.89
CA ILE A 19 -17.07 11.53 -2.77
C ILE A 19 -17.84 10.85 -3.92
N PRO A 20 -17.21 10.64 -5.07
CA PRO A 20 -17.90 10.08 -6.25
C PRO A 20 -18.14 8.56 -6.17
N VAL A 21 -17.68 7.90 -5.09
CA VAL A 21 -17.75 6.46 -4.91
C VAL A 21 -18.73 6.07 -3.82
N HIS A 22 -19.22 4.82 -3.90
CA HIS A 22 -20.16 4.24 -2.94
C HIS A 22 -19.59 3.00 -2.28
N ASP A 23 -20.19 2.61 -1.16
CA ASP A 23 -19.81 1.37 -0.47
C ASP A 23 -20.06 0.13 -1.36
N ASN A 24 -19.14 -0.84 -1.29
CA ASN A 24 -19.14 -2.07 -2.12
C ASN A 24 -18.99 -1.85 -3.64
N GLN A 25 -18.55 -0.68 -4.07
CA GLN A 25 -18.26 -0.39 -5.47
C GLN A 25 -16.91 -0.99 -5.90
N GLU A 26 -16.87 -1.51 -7.13
CA GLU A 26 -15.61 -1.86 -7.80
C GLU A 26 -14.94 -0.59 -8.33
N VAL A 27 -13.65 -0.45 -8.06
CA VAL A 27 -12.81 0.67 -8.51
C VAL A 27 -11.52 0.17 -9.12
N LYS A 28 -10.99 0.94 -10.04
CA LYS A 28 -9.69 0.70 -10.68
C LYS A 28 -8.62 1.60 -10.09
N ALA A 29 -7.38 1.16 -10.18
CA ALA A 29 -6.23 2.00 -9.84
C ALA A 29 -6.29 3.33 -10.62
N GLY A 30 -6.19 4.44 -9.90
CA GLY A 30 -6.32 5.78 -10.47
C GLY A 30 -7.72 6.39 -10.43
N ASP A 31 -8.76 5.65 -10.03
CA ASP A 31 -10.09 6.22 -9.83
C ASP A 31 -10.11 7.18 -8.63
N LEU A 32 -10.81 8.31 -8.77
CA LEU A 32 -10.97 9.29 -7.72
C LEU A 32 -11.88 8.74 -6.62
N LEU A 33 -11.40 8.70 -5.38
CA LEU A 33 -12.16 8.21 -4.24
C LEU A 33 -12.86 9.35 -3.49
N PHE A 34 -12.13 10.42 -3.21
CA PHE A 34 -12.69 11.63 -2.62
C PHE A 34 -11.79 12.84 -2.90
N GLU A 35 -12.37 14.03 -2.76
CA GLU A 35 -11.68 15.30 -2.96
C GLU A 35 -11.86 16.18 -1.71
N ILE A 36 -10.72 16.69 -1.22
CA ILE A 36 -10.64 17.68 -0.12
C ILE A 36 -10.65 19.07 -0.77
N ASP A 37 -11.22 20.06 -0.08
CA ASP A 37 -11.28 21.44 -0.57
C ASP A 37 -9.88 21.95 -0.94
N PRO A 38 -9.64 22.30 -2.22
CA PRO A 38 -8.34 22.75 -2.68
C PRO A 38 -8.10 24.25 -2.49
N ALA A 39 -9.06 25.04 -1.94
CA ALA A 39 -9.00 26.51 -1.94
C ALA A 39 -7.74 27.03 -1.24
N ASP A 40 -7.48 26.60 -0.01
CA ASP A 40 -6.32 27.03 0.77
C ASP A 40 -4.99 26.56 0.11
N TYR A 41 -4.98 25.35 -0.45
CA TYR A 41 -3.81 24.79 -1.11
C TYR A 41 -3.51 25.49 -2.43
N LYS A 42 -4.53 25.96 -3.18
CA LYS A 42 -4.34 26.79 -4.38
C LYS A 42 -3.73 28.14 -4.01
N THR A 43 -4.25 28.78 -2.95
CA THR A 43 -3.70 30.06 -2.47
C THR A 43 -2.24 29.91 -2.02
N ALA A 44 -1.91 28.85 -1.30
CA ALA A 44 -0.54 28.55 -0.90
C ALA A 44 0.38 28.31 -2.12
N LEU A 45 -0.11 27.61 -3.15
CA LEU A 45 0.62 27.39 -4.40
C LEU A 45 0.90 28.72 -5.13
N ASP A 46 -0.09 29.59 -5.24
CA ASP A 46 0.06 30.87 -5.93
C ASP A 46 1.01 31.81 -5.17
N SER A 47 0.98 31.79 -3.84
CA SER A 47 1.97 32.49 -3.00
C SER A 47 3.39 31.96 -3.23
N ALA A 48 3.58 30.64 -3.29
CA ALA A 48 4.89 30.03 -3.54
C ALA A 48 5.41 30.36 -4.96
N LYS A 49 4.54 30.39 -5.98
CA LYS A 49 4.89 30.84 -7.34
C LYS A 49 5.38 32.28 -7.35
N ALA A 50 4.67 33.18 -6.65
CA ALA A 50 5.08 34.58 -6.55
C ALA A 50 6.44 34.74 -5.84
N ALA A 51 6.71 33.93 -4.80
CA ALA A 51 8.00 33.92 -4.12
C ALA A 51 9.14 33.48 -5.07
N VAL A 52 8.93 32.45 -5.88
CA VAL A 52 9.92 32.01 -6.90
C VAL A 52 10.16 33.12 -7.91
N ALA A 53 9.12 33.78 -8.42
CA ALA A 53 9.25 34.86 -9.39
C ALA A 53 10.07 36.03 -8.83
N ASN A 54 9.87 36.38 -7.55
CA ASN A 54 10.66 37.41 -6.86
C ASN A 54 12.15 37.00 -6.77
N MET A 55 12.43 35.74 -6.32
CA MET A 55 13.81 35.28 -6.23
C MET A 55 14.49 35.19 -7.60
N GLU A 56 13.77 34.81 -8.64
CA GLU A 56 14.31 34.84 -10.03
C GLU A 56 14.67 36.25 -10.49
N ALA A 57 13.90 37.28 -10.11
CA ALA A 57 14.24 38.66 -10.38
C ALA A 57 15.51 39.09 -9.62
N ASN A 58 15.64 38.71 -8.35
CA ASN A 58 16.84 39.03 -7.57
C ASN A 58 18.08 38.34 -8.12
N VAL A 59 17.98 37.08 -8.49
CA VAL A 59 19.08 36.33 -9.13
C VAL A 59 19.50 37.01 -10.44
N ARG A 60 18.56 37.43 -11.30
CA ARG A 60 18.90 38.17 -12.53
C ARG A 60 19.61 39.47 -12.24
N GLN A 61 19.19 40.20 -11.21
CA GLN A 61 19.88 41.42 -10.80
C GLN A 61 21.32 41.13 -10.34
N LYS A 62 21.51 40.15 -9.47
CA LYS A 62 22.84 39.76 -8.97
C LYS A 62 23.76 39.20 -10.05
N GLN A 63 23.18 38.49 -11.02
CA GLN A 63 23.94 38.06 -12.22
C GLN A 63 24.46 39.25 -13.00
N GLN A 64 23.63 40.27 -13.26
CA GLN A 64 24.04 41.50 -13.96
C GLN A 64 25.14 42.28 -13.19
N ASP A 65 25.04 42.34 -11.86
CA ASP A 65 26.05 42.93 -11.00
C ASP A 65 27.38 42.16 -11.12
N LEU A 66 27.35 40.83 -11.05
CA LEU A 66 28.52 39.96 -11.20
C LEU A 66 29.15 40.12 -12.61
N ASP A 67 28.36 40.16 -13.67
CA ASP A 67 28.83 40.33 -15.04
C ASP A 67 29.55 41.67 -15.19
N ARG A 68 28.98 42.75 -14.61
CA ARG A 68 29.60 44.10 -14.60
C ARG A 68 30.93 44.08 -13.83
N GLU A 69 30.98 43.50 -12.63
CA GLU A 69 32.24 43.45 -11.85
C GLU A 69 33.30 42.59 -12.56
N THR A 70 32.88 41.57 -13.29
CA THR A 70 33.76 40.72 -14.10
C THR A 70 34.43 41.54 -15.20
N GLU A 71 33.66 42.39 -15.93
CA GLU A 71 34.19 43.27 -16.96
C GLU A 71 35.15 44.33 -16.37
N LEU A 72 34.79 44.96 -15.24
CA LEU A 72 35.62 45.95 -14.58
C LEU A 72 36.94 45.36 -14.07
N LEU A 73 36.91 44.13 -13.56
CA LEU A 73 38.12 43.41 -13.14
C LEU A 73 39.06 43.13 -14.34
N GLN A 74 38.50 42.72 -15.50
CA GLN A 74 39.27 42.48 -16.71
C GLN A 74 39.96 43.77 -17.23
N ARG A 75 39.32 44.91 -17.00
CA ARG A 75 39.87 46.23 -17.33
C ARG A 75 40.81 46.83 -16.25
N ASN A 76 41.09 46.07 -15.18
CA ASN A 76 41.88 46.51 -14.00
C ASN A 76 41.29 47.73 -13.27
N VAL A 77 39.98 47.94 -13.33
CA VAL A 77 39.27 49.05 -12.66
C VAL A 77 38.63 48.62 -11.33
N ALA A 78 38.19 47.38 -11.19
CA ALA A 78 37.64 46.83 -9.93
C ALA A 78 38.67 46.04 -9.14
N SER A 79 38.46 45.99 -7.83
CA SER A 79 39.28 45.15 -6.93
C SER A 79 38.82 43.67 -6.97
N ARG A 80 39.77 42.76 -6.68
CA ARG A 80 39.44 41.35 -6.55
C ARG A 80 38.39 41.10 -5.45
N GLN A 81 38.35 41.95 -4.43
CA GLN A 81 37.41 41.85 -3.34
C GLN A 81 35.97 42.19 -3.76
N GLU A 82 35.78 43.21 -4.60
CA GLU A 82 34.48 43.59 -5.14
C GLU A 82 33.90 42.45 -6.01
N PHE A 83 34.73 41.90 -6.90
CA PHE A 83 34.31 40.70 -7.67
C PHE A 83 33.91 39.53 -6.76
N GLN A 84 34.73 39.23 -5.72
CA GLN A 84 34.44 38.14 -4.78
C GLN A 84 33.11 38.38 -4.02
N ASN A 85 32.84 39.64 -3.65
CA ASN A 85 31.60 40.01 -2.96
C ASN A 85 30.40 39.84 -3.92
N ALA A 86 30.50 40.25 -5.17
CA ALA A 86 29.45 40.07 -6.19
C ALA A 86 29.19 38.57 -6.45
N GLN A 87 30.25 37.78 -6.56
CA GLN A 87 30.16 36.32 -6.72
C GLN A 87 29.46 35.64 -5.53
N ASN A 88 29.82 36.01 -4.30
CA ASN A 88 29.20 35.48 -3.10
C ASN A 88 27.71 35.90 -3.00
N ALA A 89 27.41 37.16 -3.36
CA ALA A 89 26.02 37.64 -3.39
C ALA A 89 25.16 36.87 -4.39
N PHE A 90 25.68 36.66 -5.62
CA PHE A 90 25.00 35.84 -6.62
C PHE A 90 24.78 34.39 -6.13
N ALA A 91 25.81 33.76 -5.55
CA ALA A 91 25.70 32.42 -5.01
C ALA A 91 24.66 32.33 -3.87
N SER A 92 24.57 33.34 -3.02
CA SER A 92 23.56 33.44 -1.96
C SER A 92 22.14 33.52 -2.52
N GLU A 93 21.90 34.38 -3.55
CA GLU A 93 20.58 34.47 -4.16
C GLU A 93 20.18 33.19 -4.92
N MET A 94 21.13 32.52 -5.54
CA MET A 94 20.90 31.20 -6.15
C MET A 94 20.46 30.16 -5.12
N ALA A 95 21.06 30.16 -3.93
CA ALA A 95 20.65 29.27 -2.85
C ALA A 95 19.23 29.61 -2.35
N GLN A 96 18.89 30.90 -2.23
CA GLN A 96 17.53 31.33 -1.86
C GLN A 96 16.48 30.95 -2.92
N LEU A 97 16.83 31.09 -4.20
CA LEU A 97 15.96 30.62 -5.30
C LEU A 97 15.72 29.11 -5.22
N ALA A 98 16.76 28.33 -4.93
CA ALA A 98 16.62 26.89 -4.75
C ALA A 98 15.68 26.54 -3.58
N ALA A 99 15.76 27.27 -2.47
CA ALA A 99 14.84 27.11 -1.34
C ALA A 99 13.39 27.48 -1.70
N ALA A 100 13.19 28.59 -2.43
CA ALA A 100 11.88 28.99 -2.90
C ALA A 100 11.25 27.96 -3.86
N ARG A 101 12.05 27.38 -4.75
CA ARG A 101 11.60 26.29 -5.66
C ARG A 101 11.23 25.02 -4.89
N ALA A 102 11.95 24.68 -3.83
CA ALA A 102 11.58 23.55 -2.95
C ALA A 102 10.23 23.79 -2.28
N ASN A 103 9.97 25.00 -1.78
CA ASN A 103 8.68 25.40 -1.20
C ASN A 103 7.54 25.33 -2.22
N LEU A 104 7.79 25.81 -3.46
CA LEU A 104 6.83 25.68 -4.56
C LEU A 104 6.48 24.21 -4.82
N LYS A 105 7.48 23.36 -4.90
CA LYS A 105 7.27 21.91 -5.09
C LYS A 105 6.43 21.28 -3.97
N GLN A 106 6.67 21.70 -2.72
CA GLN A 106 5.86 21.23 -1.60
C GLN A 106 4.39 21.68 -1.72
N ALA A 107 4.15 22.91 -2.14
CA ALA A 107 2.79 23.43 -2.36
C ALA A 107 2.07 22.69 -3.51
N GLU A 108 2.78 22.37 -4.60
CA GLU A 108 2.25 21.54 -5.70
C GLU A 108 1.85 20.14 -5.22
N LEU A 109 2.69 19.49 -4.41
CA LEU A 109 2.40 18.18 -3.85
C LEU A 109 1.19 18.23 -2.93
N ASN A 110 1.09 19.25 -2.07
CA ASN A 110 -0.04 19.41 -1.16
C ASN A 110 -1.35 19.60 -1.94
N LEU A 111 -1.34 20.41 -3.00
CA LEU A 111 -2.50 20.55 -3.88
C LEU A 111 -2.82 19.22 -4.59
N GLY A 112 -1.82 18.46 -5.00
CA GLY A 112 -2.03 17.13 -5.58
C GLY A 112 -2.69 16.15 -4.60
N TYR A 113 -2.38 16.26 -3.30
CA TYR A 113 -2.96 15.42 -2.24
C TYR A 113 -4.41 15.77 -1.89
N THR A 114 -4.97 16.88 -2.40
CA THR A 114 -6.41 17.16 -2.24
C THR A 114 -7.29 16.13 -2.96
N LYS A 115 -6.77 15.47 -3.99
CA LYS A 115 -7.46 14.42 -4.71
C LYS A 115 -6.86 13.07 -4.32
N VAL A 116 -7.66 12.21 -3.73
CA VAL A 116 -7.22 10.89 -3.29
C VAL A 116 -7.75 9.84 -4.26
N TYR A 117 -6.82 9.06 -4.80
CA TYR A 117 -7.08 8.05 -5.80
C TYR A 117 -6.86 6.64 -5.27
N ALA A 118 -7.53 5.65 -5.90
CA ALA A 118 -7.33 4.24 -5.61
C ALA A 118 -5.92 3.80 -6.01
N PRO A 119 -5.13 3.19 -5.10
CA PRO A 119 -3.78 2.74 -5.41
C PRO A 119 -3.73 1.42 -6.18
N VAL A 120 -4.79 0.60 -6.12
CA VAL A 120 -4.92 -0.72 -6.74
C VAL A 120 -6.36 -0.95 -7.20
N ASP A 121 -6.55 -1.93 -8.08
CA ASP A 121 -7.88 -2.40 -8.47
C ASP A 121 -8.52 -3.18 -7.32
N GLY A 122 -9.81 -2.94 -7.05
CA GLY A 122 -10.44 -3.65 -5.95
C GLY A 122 -11.86 -3.21 -5.64
N TYR A 123 -12.32 -3.59 -4.46
CA TYR A 123 -13.65 -3.28 -3.96
C TYR A 123 -13.54 -2.37 -2.74
N LEU A 124 -14.23 -1.25 -2.79
CA LEU A 124 -14.36 -0.37 -1.64
C LEU A 124 -15.26 -1.02 -0.59
N THR A 125 -14.93 -0.79 0.66
CA THR A 125 -15.78 -1.19 1.78
C THR A 125 -15.60 -0.20 2.92
N ASN A 126 -16.64 -0.09 3.77
CA ASN A 126 -16.60 0.76 4.95
C ASN A 126 -16.35 2.25 4.61
N VAL A 127 -17.17 2.80 3.71
CA VAL A 127 -17.15 4.23 3.37
C VAL A 127 -17.83 5.00 4.50
N ASN A 128 -17.05 5.41 5.52
CA ASN A 128 -17.54 6.04 6.76
C ASN A 128 -17.41 7.57 6.75
N THR A 129 -17.52 8.19 5.59
CA THR A 129 -17.38 9.64 5.48
C THR A 129 -18.43 10.22 4.53
N SER A 130 -18.71 11.50 4.67
CA SER A 130 -19.70 12.23 3.88
C SER A 130 -19.14 13.57 3.42
N PRO A 131 -19.62 14.13 2.31
CA PRO A 131 -19.30 15.51 1.94
C PRO A 131 -19.60 16.47 3.08
N GLY A 132 -18.71 17.42 3.34
CA GLY A 132 -18.76 18.34 4.48
C GLY A 132 -18.02 17.87 5.73
N ALA A 133 -17.62 16.58 5.81
CA ALA A 133 -16.83 16.10 6.92
C ALA A 133 -15.40 16.70 6.88
N TYR A 134 -14.90 17.12 8.03
CA TYR A 134 -13.50 17.55 8.17
C TYR A 134 -12.63 16.36 8.53
N VAL A 135 -11.53 16.16 7.80
CA VAL A 135 -10.61 15.03 7.97
C VAL A 135 -9.19 15.50 8.28
N HIS A 136 -8.43 14.65 8.99
CA HIS A 136 -7.04 14.91 9.31
C HIS A 136 -6.13 13.95 8.52
N ALA A 137 -4.88 14.36 8.38
CA ALA A 137 -3.88 13.51 7.76
C ALA A 137 -3.71 12.19 8.54
N GLY A 138 -3.86 11.05 7.86
CA GLY A 138 -3.74 9.72 8.45
C GLY A 138 -5.07 9.08 8.89
N ASP A 139 -6.19 9.80 8.89
CA ASP A 139 -7.51 9.24 9.22
C ASP A 139 -7.91 8.18 8.17
N GLN A 140 -8.21 6.95 8.61
CA GLN A 140 -8.68 5.90 7.71
C GLN A 140 -10.18 6.10 7.41
N LEU A 141 -10.47 6.55 6.19
CA LEU A 141 -11.84 6.89 5.77
C LEU A 141 -12.52 5.76 5.01
N LEU A 142 -11.74 4.98 4.27
CA LEU A 142 -12.20 3.93 3.37
C LEU A 142 -11.27 2.73 3.49
N ALA A 143 -11.79 1.54 3.27
CA ALA A 143 -10.99 0.34 3.09
C ALA A 143 -11.13 -0.17 1.65
N LEU A 144 -10.02 -0.45 0.99
CA LEU A 144 -9.96 -1.00 -0.35
C LEU A 144 -9.44 -2.43 -0.28
N VAL A 145 -10.26 -3.39 -0.69
CA VAL A 145 -9.91 -4.79 -0.81
C VAL A 145 -9.28 -5.02 -2.19
N ASP A 146 -8.01 -5.34 -2.23
CA ASP A 146 -7.28 -5.63 -3.46
C ASP A 146 -7.82 -6.90 -4.13
N SER A 147 -8.41 -6.75 -5.31
CA SER A 147 -9.04 -7.84 -6.08
C SER A 147 -8.04 -8.88 -6.58
N SER A 148 -6.76 -8.54 -6.70
CA SER A 148 -5.71 -9.43 -7.17
C SER A 148 -5.05 -10.25 -6.06
N SER A 149 -5.27 -9.88 -4.80
CA SER A 149 -4.53 -10.41 -3.65
C SER A 149 -5.22 -11.55 -2.89
N PHE A 150 -6.35 -12.06 -3.39
CA PHE A 150 -7.09 -13.11 -2.68
C PHE A 150 -6.29 -14.40 -2.49
N TRP A 151 -6.34 -14.92 -1.27
CA TRP A 151 -5.73 -16.18 -0.88
C TRP A 151 -6.53 -16.89 0.20
N ILE A 152 -6.26 -18.17 0.42
CA ILE A 152 -6.95 -18.98 1.40
C ILE A 152 -6.00 -19.34 2.53
N ALA A 153 -6.42 -19.08 3.77
CA ALA A 153 -5.80 -19.66 4.96
C ALA A 153 -6.55 -20.93 5.32
N ALA A 154 -6.00 -22.08 4.97
CA ALA A 154 -6.57 -23.38 5.33
C ALA A 154 -5.85 -23.92 6.57
N TYR A 155 -6.61 -24.37 7.58
CA TYR A 155 -6.06 -24.86 8.84
C TYR A 155 -6.04 -26.39 8.84
N PHE A 156 -4.85 -26.98 8.71
CA PHE A 156 -4.65 -28.44 8.73
C PHE A 156 -4.16 -28.91 10.10
N LYS A 157 -4.54 -30.14 10.47
CA LYS A 157 -4.00 -30.77 11.67
C LYS A 157 -2.51 -31.06 11.52
N GLU A 158 -1.75 -30.98 12.60
CA GLU A 158 -0.32 -31.28 12.62
C GLU A 158 -0.01 -32.64 11.97
N THR A 159 -0.83 -33.64 12.21
CA THR A 159 -0.69 -35.00 11.62
C THR A 159 -0.83 -35.05 10.10
N GLN A 160 -1.39 -34.00 9.49
CA GLN A 160 -1.60 -33.91 8.03
C GLN A 160 -0.45 -33.14 7.33
N LEU A 161 0.34 -32.36 8.09
CA LEU A 161 1.40 -31.52 7.52
C LEU A 161 2.43 -32.27 6.66
N PRO A 162 2.89 -33.49 7.01
CA PRO A 162 3.87 -34.20 6.19
C PRO A 162 3.39 -34.48 4.77
N SER A 163 2.07 -34.53 4.55
CA SER A 163 1.46 -34.74 3.23
C SER A 163 1.29 -33.47 2.43
N ILE A 164 1.45 -32.28 3.05
CA ILE A 164 1.20 -30.99 2.44
C ILE A 164 2.54 -30.39 2.01
N LYS A 165 2.84 -30.44 0.73
CA LYS A 165 4.06 -29.86 0.15
C LYS A 165 3.73 -28.59 -0.62
N PRO A 166 4.64 -27.57 -0.66
CA PRO A 166 4.51 -26.43 -1.55
C PRO A 166 4.27 -26.86 -3.00
N GLU A 167 3.59 -26.01 -3.77
CA GLU A 167 3.18 -26.17 -5.17
C GLU A 167 2.18 -27.33 -5.45
N ARG A 168 1.71 -28.02 -4.43
CA ARG A 168 0.70 -29.07 -4.60
C ARG A 168 -0.64 -28.45 -4.98
N THR A 169 -1.29 -29.08 -5.97
CA THR A 169 -2.64 -28.68 -6.41
C THR A 169 -3.68 -29.02 -5.33
N VAL A 170 -4.61 -28.12 -5.15
CA VAL A 170 -5.71 -28.25 -4.20
C VAL A 170 -7.03 -27.87 -4.86
N LYS A 171 -8.08 -28.62 -4.57
CA LYS A 171 -9.44 -28.31 -4.99
C LYS A 171 -10.09 -27.44 -3.92
N ILE A 172 -10.64 -26.31 -4.34
CA ILE A 172 -11.21 -25.29 -3.48
C ILE A 172 -12.72 -25.25 -3.71
N THR A 173 -13.49 -25.36 -2.64
CA THR A 173 -14.94 -25.24 -2.69
C THR A 173 -15.39 -24.20 -1.68
N VAL A 174 -16.06 -23.15 -2.15
CA VAL A 174 -16.64 -22.10 -1.28
C VAL A 174 -18.01 -22.55 -0.79
N MET A 175 -18.29 -22.36 0.49
CA MET A 175 -19.51 -22.91 1.13
C MET A 175 -20.81 -22.46 0.46
N GLY A 176 -20.88 -21.22 -0.03
CA GLY A 176 -22.04 -20.69 -0.76
C GLY A 176 -22.11 -21.06 -2.23
N TYR A 177 -21.06 -21.70 -2.81
CA TYR A 177 -20.96 -22.03 -4.25
C TYR A 177 -20.38 -23.43 -4.43
N ARG A 178 -21.09 -24.44 -3.88
CA ARG A 178 -20.59 -25.83 -3.84
C ARG A 178 -20.44 -26.48 -5.21
N ASP A 179 -21.24 -26.05 -6.17
CA ASP A 179 -21.27 -26.60 -7.52
C ASP A 179 -20.21 -26.00 -8.46
N GLN A 180 -19.44 -25.01 -7.98
CA GLN A 180 -18.41 -24.33 -8.74
C GLN A 180 -17.03 -24.41 -8.03
N PRO A 181 -16.47 -25.61 -7.91
CA PRO A 181 -15.13 -25.75 -7.37
C PRO A 181 -14.09 -25.20 -8.35
N PHE A 182 -13.02 -24.66 -7.81
CA PHE A 182 -11.87 -24.19 -8.58
C PHE A 182 -10.55 -24.67 -7.96
N GLU A 183 -9.46 -24.45 -8.70
CA GLU A 183 -8.15 -24.95 -8.29
C GLU A 183 -7.31 -23.87 -7.63
N GLY A 184 -6.41 -24.33 -6.78
CA GLY A 184 -5.35 -23.52 -6.19
C GLY A 184 -4.11 -24.34 -5.99
N ARG A 185 -3.05 -23.68 -5.52
CA ARG A 185 -1.79 -24.32 -5.16
C ARG A 185 -1.35 -23.94 -3.76
N VAL A 186 -0.80 -24.88 -3.06
CA VAL A 186 -0.15 -24.64 -1.76
C VAL A 186 1.02 -23.68 -1.99
N ASN A 187 0.94 -22.49 -1.41
CA ASN A 187 2.01 -21.51 -1.48
C ASN A 187 3.06 -21.76 -0.37
N SER A 188 2.59 -21.89 0.85
CA SER A 188 3.47 -22.09 2.02
C SER A 188 2.71 -22.71 3.18
N VAL A 189 3.42 -23.41 4.05
CA VAL A 189 2.97 -23.88 5.35
C VAL A 189 3.60 -22.97 6.41
N ALA A 190 2.81 -22.51 7.38
CA ALA A 190 3.34 -21.66 8.44
C ALA A 190 4.34 -22.41 9.31
N TRP A 191 5.45 -21.76 9.64
CA TRP A 191 6.52 -22.29 10.48
C TRP A 191 6.18 -22.26 11.98
N GLY A 192 5.13 -21.54 12.39
CA GLY A 192 4.73 -21.42 13.78
C GLY A 192 3.30 -20.93 13.91
N ILE A 193 2.74 -21.20 15.08
CA ILE A 193 1.45 -20.69 15.53
C ILE A 193 1.63 -20.05 16.91
N PHE A 194 0.82 -19.05 17.22
CA PHE A 194 0.70 -18.51 18.56
C PHE A 194 -0.44 -19.26 19.27
N LEU A 195 -0.13 -19.89 20.39
CA LEU A 195 -1.13 -20.57 21.22
C LEU A 195 -1.73 -19.53 22.18
N GLN A 196 -2.99 -19.24 22.02
CA GLN A 196 -3.73 -18.39 22.95
C GLN A 196 -4.21 -19.27 24.12
N ASP A 197 -3.31 -19.50 25.06
CA ASP A 197 -3.56 -20.16 26.34
C ASP A 197 -4.13 -19.13 27.29
N GLY A 198 -5.32 -18.99 27.55
CA GLY A 198 -6.03 -18.08 28.47
C GLY A 198 -5.24 -17.16 29.46
N SER A 199 -3.93 -17.14 29.37
CA SER A 199 -2.98 -16.41 30.23
C SER A 199 -2.67 -15.00 29.75
N GLY A 200 -3.60 -14.34 29.04
CA GLY A 200 -3.57 -12.87 28.84
C GLY A 200 -2.39 -12.29 28.05
N GLY A 201 -1.60 -13.10 27.37
CA GLY A 201 -0.54 -12.63 26.49
C GLY A 201 -1.14 -11.95 25.26
N THR A 202 -0.94 -10.64 25.15
CA THR A 202 -1.25 -9.89 23.92
C THR A 202 -0.46 -10.48 22.77
N SER A 203 -1.16 -11.05 21.77
CA SER A 203 -0.51 -11.43 20.51
C SER A 203 0.09 -10.17 19.91
N THR A 204 1.41 -10.10 19.81
CA THR A 204 2.14 -8.98 19.17
C THR A 204 2.02 -8.99 17.64
N GLY A 205 0.98 -9.63 17.07
CA GLY A 205 0.71 -9.61 15.62
C GLY A 205 1.67 -10.41 14.74
N LEU A 206 2.70 -11.04 15.32
CA LEU A 206 3.76 -11.72 14.56
C LEU A 206 3.39 -13.16 14.13
N LEU A 207 2.54 -13.85 14.87
CA LEU A 207 2.13 -15.23 14.57
C LEU A 207 0.60 -15.35 14.54
N ALA A 208 0.10 -16.31 13.76
CA ALA A 208 -1.33 -16.59 13.70
C ALA A 208 -1.82 -17.14 15.06
N ALA A 209 -2.79 -16.46 15.66
CA ALA A 209 -3.42 -16.91 16.91
C ALA A 209 -4.37 -18.08 16.66
N VAL A 210 -4.27 -19.12 17.49
CA VAL A 210 -5.14 -20.30 17.48
C VAL A 210 -5.71 -20.50 18.88
N ASN A 211 -7.05 -20.53 19.01
CA ASN A 211 -7.71 -20.80 20.28
C ASN A 211 -7.57 -22.28 20.66
N GLN A 212 -7.11 -22.55 21.86
CA GLN A 212 -7.20 -23.89 22.47
C GLN A 212 -8.60 -24.10 23.04
N THR A 213 -9.16 -25.28 22.81
CA THR A 213 -10.53 -25.54 23.17
C THR A 213 -10.68 -26.25 24.55
N VAL A 214 -9.65 -26.95 25.05
CA VAL A 214 -9.71 -27.64 26.40
C VAL A 214 -8.32 -28.04 26.88
N ASP A 215 -7.98 -27.80 28.16
CA ASP A 215 -6.64 -28.05 28.73
C ASP A 215 -6.34 -29.51 29.09
N TRP A 216 -7.34 -30.36 29.25
CA TRP A 216 -7.16 -31.74 29.73
C TRP A 216 -7.04 -32.81 28.64
N VAL A 217 -7.38 -32.48 27.38
CA VAL A 217 -7.18 -33.32 26.19
C VAL A 217 -6.26 -32.63 25.20
N ARG A 218 -5.11 -33.24 24.93
CA ARG A 218 -4.19 -32.74 23.87
C ARG A 218 -4.83 -32.94 22.49
N LEU A 219 -5.53 -31.93 22.01
CA LEU A 219 -6.01 -31.91 20.64
C LEU A 219 -4.86 -31.56 19.69
N PRO A 220 -4.79 -32.21 18.52
CA PRO A 220 -3.78 -31.90 17.54
C PRO A 220 -3.92 -30.42 17.08
N GLN A 221 -2.83 -29.67 17.14
CA GLN A 221 -2.77 -28.29 16.76
C GLN A 221 -3.06 -28.12 15.28
N ARG A 222 -3.57 -26.94 14.90
CA ARG A 222 -3.87 -26.61 13.50
C ARG A 222 -2.90 -25.55 13.00
N PHE A 223 -2.23 -25.85 11.91
CA PHE A 223 -1.29 -24.95 11.27
C PHE A 223 -1.94 -24.31 10.04
N PRO A 224 -1.83 -22.97 9.89
CA PRO A 224 -2.32 -22.29 8.70
C PRO A 224 -1.44 -22.60 7.50
N VAL A 225 -2.06 -23.04 6.43
CA VAL A 225 -1.45 -23.25 5.13
C VAL A 225 -1.99 -22.17 4.18
N ARG A 226 -1.08 -21.42 3.57
CA ARG A 226 -1.44 -20.41 2.58
C ARG A 226 -1.60 -21.07 1.22
N ILE A 227 -2.77 -20.87 0.60
CA ILE A 227 -3.09 -21.39 -0.71
C ILE A 227 -3.34 -20.24 -1.65
N ARG A 228 -2.63 -20.24 -2.77
CA ARG A 228 -2.81 -19.30 -3.87
C ARG A 228 -3.88 -19.85 -4.80
N ILE A 229 -4.79 -18.98 -5.23
CA ILE A 229 -5.80 -19.30 -6.24
C ILE A 229 -5.13 -19.35 -7.61
N THR A 230 -5.45 -20.37 -8.40
CA THR A 230 -4.91 -20.52 -9.76
C THR A 230 -6.00 -20.13 -10.77
N GLY A 231 -5.65 -19.23 -11.69
CA GLY A 231 -6.60 -18.73 -12.69
C GLY A 231 -7.66 -17.77 -12.13
N LYS A 232 -8.66 -17.45 -12.96
CA LYS A 232 -9.78 -16.59 -12.57
C LYS A 232 -10.89 -17.45 -11.95
N PRO A 233 -11.23 -17.24 -10.67
CA PRO A 233 -12.32 -18.01 -10.04
C PRO A 233 -13.66 -17.70 -10.72
N PRO A 234 -14.55 -18.70 -10.86
CA PRO A 234 -15.84 -18.53 -11.52
C PRO A 234 -16.87 -17.77 -10.67
N ILE A 235 -16.53 -17.45 -9.43
CA ILE A 235 -17.39 -16.83 -8.43
C ILE A 235 -16.78 -15.55 -7.87
N PRO A 236 -17.59 -14.58 -7.40
CA PRO A 236 -17.10 -13.42 -6.70
C PRO A 236 -16.49 -13.81 -5.35
N LEU A 237 -15.22 -13.45 -5.14
CA LEU A 237 -14.51 -13.70 -3.90
C LEU A 237 -14.76 -12.56 -2.91
N ARG A 238 -14.93 -12.91 -1.62
CA ARG A 238 -15.10 -11.97 -0.52
C ARG A 238 -14.26 -12.38 0.67
N ILE A 239 -13.71 -11.43 1.39
CA ILE A 239 -13.02 -11.69 2.66
C ILE A 239 -14.02 -12.31 3.65
N GLY A 240 -13.56 -13.29 4.43
CA GLY A 240 -14.40 -13.95 5.43
C GLY A 240 -15.20 -15.15 4.91
N GLN A 241 -15.29 -15.38 3.58
CA GLN A 241 -15.97 -16.58 3.06
C GLN A 241 -15.34 -17.85 3.62
N THR A 242 -16.21 -18.80 4.02
CA THR A 242 -15.81 -20.14 4.46
C THR A 242 -15.51 -21.02 3.24
N VAL A 243 -14.36 -21.67 3.29
CA VAL A 243 -13.82 -22.45 2.18
C VAL A 243 -13.42 -23.84 2.68
N THR A 244 -13.77 -24.86 1.93
CA THR A 244 -13.26 -26.21 2.10
C THR A 244 -12.16 -26.46 1.07
N VAL A 245 -11.03 -26.99 1.54
CA VAL A 245 -9.88 -27.30 0.69
C VAL A 245 -9.62 -28.80 0.75
N ALA A 246 -9.59 -29.45 -0.40
CA ALA A 246 -9.15 -30.82 -0.55
C ALA A 246 -7.77 -30.83 -1.24
N VAL A 247 -6.77 -31.37 -0.54
CA VAL A 247 -5.44 -31.59 -1.10
C VAL A 247 -5.45 -32.93 -1.83
N GLU A 248 -5.11 -32.94 -3.11
CA GLU A 248 -5.01 -34.21 -3.84
C GLU A 248 -3.94 -35.10 -3.22
N ALA A 249 -4.30 -36.33 -2.89
CA ALA A 249 -3.32 -37.31 -2.42
C ALA A 249 -2.28 -37.55 -3.52
N ALA A 250 -1.00 -37.65 -3.15
CA ALA A 250 -0.02 -38.16 -4.11
C ALA A 250 -0.50 -39.54 -4.56
N ALA A 251 -0.59 -39.77 -5.86
CA ALA A 251 -0.81 -41.12 -6.37
C ALA A 251 0.21 -42.03 -5.70
N SER A 252 -0.28 -42.97 -4.90
CA SER A 252 0.59 -44.00 -4.32
C SER A 252 1.27 -44.66 -5.50
N PRO A 253 2.60 -44.88 -5.52
CA PRO A 253 3.21 -45.69 -6.54
C PRO A 253 2.54 -47.06 -6.48
N THR A 254 1.91 -47.48 -7.55
CA THR A 254 1.41 -48.85 -7.72
C THR A 254 2.58 -49.78 -7.42
N PRO A 255 2.46 -50.74 -6.50
CA PRO A 255 3.53 -51.71 -6.30
C PRO A 255 3.67 -52.53 -7.59
N GLU A 256 4.67 -52.23 -8.40
CA GLU A 256 5.07 -53.08 -9.53
C GLU A 256 5.50 -54.43 -9.01
N GLY A 257 4.69 -55.45 -9.39
CA GLY A 257 5.17 -56.76 -9.74
C GLY A 257 6.02 -57.54 -8.71
N LEU A 258 5.35 -58.19 -7.77
CA LEU A 258 5.87 -59.50 -7.33
C LEU A 258 5.71 -60.48 -8.52
N SER A 259 6.68 -60.49 -9.44
CA SER A 259 6.81 -61.56 -10.39
C SER A 259 7.20 -62.85 -9.62
N LYS A 260 6.30 -63.80 -9.65
CA LYS A 260 6.57 -65.18 -9.28
C LYS A 260 7.79 -65.68 -10.06
N GLN A 261 8.84 -66.06 -9.39
CA GLN A 261 9.82 -66.98 -9.92
C GLN A 261 9.44 -68.41 -9.48
N PRO A 262 9.68 -69.39 -10.37
CA PRO A 262 9.24 -70.77 -10.24
C PRO A 262 9.98 -71.56 -9.17
#